data_6aab4bf8ff9a8d8c45b4976cc54da1dc
#
_entry.id   6aab4bf8ff9a8d8c45b4976cc54da1dc
#
_cell.length_a   1.000
_cell.length_b   1.000
_cell.length_c   1.000
_cell.angle_alpha   90.00
_cell.angle_beta   90.00
_cell.angle_gamma   90.00
#
_symmetry.space_group_name_H-M   'P 1'
#
loop_
_entity.id
_entity.type
_entity.pdbx_description
1 polymer ?
#
loop_
_entity_poly.entity_id
_entity_poly.type
_entity_poly.pdbx_seq_one_letter_code
_entity_poly.pdbx_strand_id
1 'polypeptide(L)'
;TGTPVPAPPVQMSVAELSSRVGKALGALAGYLGPTFSGLASVLFTLLMSLQMTLSAAEMKNWFSGLIPPGHGPELSLLFKNIHRTWTAFLRGQINLMVIVGLITWVGGSVLGLPQAFFLGIVAGFMELIPNVGPVLPAIPAVFIALFFGSTHLPVGHLTFSVLIIVFYTLV
;
A
#
# COMPACT_ATOMS: atom_id res chain seq x y z
N THR A 1 -24.61 -55.33 -29.87
CA THR A 1 -25.62 -54.67 -29.02
C THR A 1 -25.12 -54.62 -27.61
N GLY A 2 -24.29 -53.60 -27.33
CA GLY A 2 -23.78 -53.32 -25.99
C GLY A 2 -24.73 -52.36 -25.28
N THR A 3 -25.47 -52.88 -24.29
CA THR A 3 -26.26 -52.05 -23.39
C THR A 3 -25.32 -51.19 -22.53
N PRO A 4 -25.52 -49.86 -22.41
CA PRO A 4 -24.71 -49.04 -21.53
C PRO A 4 -24.92 -49.48 -20.08
N VAL A 5 -23.85 -49.81 -19.39
CA VAL A 5 -23.87 -50.11 -17.96
C VAL A 5 -24.23 -48.83 -17.23
N PRO A 6 -25.33 -48.80 -16.43
CA PRO A 6 -25.65 -47.61 -15.66
C PRO A 6 -24.55 -47.32 -14.65
N ALA A 7 -24.08 -46.08 -14.63
CA ALA A 7 -23.09 -45.62 -13.66
C ALA A 7 -23.62 -45.85 -12.24
N PRO A 8 -22.80 -46.37 -11.31
CA PRO A 8 -23.24 -46.60 -9.94
C PRO A 8 -23.67 -45.25 -9.30
N PRO A 9 -24.75 -45.25 -8.49
CA PRO A 9 -25.19 -44.06 -7.79
C PRO A 9 -24.02 -43.54 -6.92
N VAL A 10 -23.68 -42.27 -7.04
CA VAL A 10 -22.69 -41.64 -6.20
C VAL A 10 -23.20 -41.59 -4.77
N GLN A 11 -22.93 -42.65 -4.01
CA GLN A 11 -23.23 -42.70 -2.58
C GLN A 11 -22.15 -41.88 -1.86
N MET A 12 -22.46 -40.59 -1.68
CA MET A 12 -21.60 -39.73 -0.87
C MET A 12 -21.66 -40.19 0.58
N SER A 13 -20.55 -40.69 1.12
CA SER A 13 -20.50 -41.13 2.51
C SER A 13 -20.66 -39.93 3.45
N VAL A 14 -21.30 -40.16 4.61
CA VAL A 14 -21.47 -39.12 5.64
C VAL A 14 -20.12 -38.52 6.05
N ALA A 15 -19.08 -39.37 6.06
CA ALA A 15 -17.70 -38.94 6.33
C ALA A 15 -17.14 -37.97 5.27
N GLU A 16 -17.49 -38.20 3.99
CA GLU A 16 -17.06 -37.34 2.90
C GLU A 16 -17.81 -35.99 2.90
N LEU A 17 -19.08 -36.00 3.25
CA LEU A 17 -19.90 -34.81 3.43
C LEU A 17 -19.34 -33.96 4.62
N SER A 18 -19.09 -34.61 5.76
CA SER A 18 -18.53 -33.89 6.93
C SER A 18 -17.16 -33.28 6.67
N SER A 19 -16.30 -33.97 5.91
CA SER A 19 -14.99 -33.45 5.54
C SER A 19 -15.09 -32.22 4.60
N ARG A 20 -16.00 -32.25 3.65
CA ARG A 20 -16.27 -31.12 2.73
C ARG A 20 -16.85 -29.92 3.46
N VAL A 21 -17.81 -30.15 4.36
CA VAL A 21 -18.37 -29.10 5.21
C VAL A 21 -17.31 -28.52 6.14
N GLY A 22 -16.48 -29.35 6.76
CA GLY A 22 -15.36 -28.88 7.59
C GLY A 22 -14.34 -28.04 6.83
N LYS A 23 -14.00 -28.44 5.60
CA LYS A 23 -13.11 -27.65 4.72
C LYS A 23 -13.74 -26.31 4.30
N ALA A 24 -15.03 -26.33 3.97
CA ALA A 24 -15.75 -25.10 3.61
C ALA A 24 -15.85 -24.11 4.78
N LEU A 25 -16.16 -24.62 5.97
CA LEU A 25 -16.19 -23.80 7.20
C LEU A 25 -14.80 -23.27 7.56
N GLY A 26 -13.76 -24.09 7.43
CA GLY A 26 -12.36 -23.68 7.65
C GLY A 26 -11.93 -22.60 6.64
N ALA A 27 -12.31 -22.74 5.38
CA ALA A 27 -12.04 -21.71 4.38
C ALA A 27 -12.77 -20.39 4.68
N LEU A 28 -14.05 -20.46 5.05
CA LEU A 28 -14.83 -19.29 5.47
C LEU A 28 -14.21 -18.60 6.69
N ALA A 29 -13.81 -19.35 7.72
CA ALA A 29 -13.13 -18.81 8.89
C ALA A 29 -11.79 -18.19 8.54
N GLY A 30 -11.05 -18.79 7.59
CA GLY A 30 -9.78 -18.26 7.08
C GLY A 30 -9.91 -16.93 6.32
N TYR A 31 -11.04 -16.68 5.67
CA TYR A 31 -11.34 -15.39 5.02
C TYR A 31 -11.93 -14.37 5.99
N LEU A 32 -12.83 -14.78 6.87
CA LEU A 32 -13.52 -13.88 7.80
C LEU A 32 -12.59 -13.36 8.90
N GLY A 33 -11.69 -14.20 9.42
CA GLY A 33 -10.76 -13.84 10.49
C GLY A 33 -9.86 -12.66 10.13
N PRO A 34 -9.06 -12.71 9.05
CA PRO A 34 -8.21 -11.60 8.61
C PRO A 34 -9.00 -10.34 8.25
N THR A 35 -10.18 -10.50 7.62
CA THR A 35 -11.03 -9.35 7.26
C THR A 35 -11.56 -8.65 8.50
N PHE A 36 -12.01 -9.41 9.50
CA PHE A 36 -12.52 -8.85 10.76
C PHE A 36 -11.40 -8.19 11.58
N SER A 37 -10.22 -8.80 11.63
CA SER A 37 -9.05 -8.20 12.30
C SER A 37 -8.56 -6.94 11.60
N GLY A 38 -8.62 -6.90 10.26
CA GLY A 38 -8.32 -5.70 9.48
C GLY A 38 -9.26 -4.55 9.78
N LEU A 39 -10.57 -4.81 9.77
CA LEU A 39 -11.60 -3.82 10.12
C LEU A 39 -11.44 -3.33 11.56
N ALA A 40 -11.21 -4.24 12.50
CA ALA A 40 -10.98 -3.90 13.89
C ALA A 40 -9.73 -3.03 14.06
N SER A 41 -8.64 -3.32 13.34
CA SER A 41 -7.41 -2.51 13.37
C SER A 41 -7.63 -1.11 12.81
N VAL A 42 -8.37 -0.97 11.71
CA VAL A 42 -8.72 0.34 11.13
C VAL A 42 -9.57 1.12 12.12
N LEU A 43 -10.61 0.50 12.69
CA LEU A 43 -11.49 1.14 13.67
C LEU A 43 -10.70 1.57 14.91
N PHE A 44 -9.84 0.70 15.45
CA PHE A 44 -8.98 1.01 16.58
C PHE A 44 -8.04 2.19 16.28
N THR A 45 -7.42 2.20 15.09
CA THR A 45 -6.55 3.30 14.66
C THR A 45 -7.30 4.61 14.55
N LEU A 46 -8.52 4.60 14.00
CA LEU A 46 -9.38 5.78 13.93
C LEU A 46 -9.79 6.28 15.31
N LEU A 47 -10.18 5.38 16.21
CA LEU A 47 -10.53 5.74 17.60
C LEU A 47 -9.34 6.32 18.35
N MET A 48 -8.14 5.72 18.22
CA MET A 48 -6.92 6.23 18.83
C MET A 48 -6.53 7.59 18.24
N SER A 49 -6.62 7.76 16.91
CA SER A 49 -6.36 9.04 16.24
C SER A 49 -7.33 10.13 16.72
N LEU A 50 -8.63 9.80 16.83
CA LEU A 50 -9.64 10.70 17.36
C LEU A 50 -9.34 11.08 18.80
N GLN A 51 -9.05 10.09 19.66
CA GLN A 51 -8.71 10.30 21.06
C GLN A 51 -7.49 11.21 21.22
N MET A 52 -6.41 10.96 20.45
CA MET A 52 -5.23 11.83 20.47
C MET A 52 -5.55 13.26 20.01
N THR A 53 -6.44 13.41 19.03
CA THR A 53 -6.87 14.74 18.56
C THR A 53 -7.67 15.48 19.62
N LEU A 54 -8.59 14.79 20.29
CA LEU A 54 -9.39 15.37 21.37
C LEU A 54 -8.54 15.75 22.60
N SER A 55 -7.55 14.92 22.92
CA SER A 55 -6.61 15.15 24.04
C SER A 55 -5.44 16.08 23.70
N ALA A 56 -5.36 16.60 22.48
CA ALA A 56 -4.24 17.44 22.04
C ALA A 56 -4.05 18.70 22.91
N ALA A 57 -5.15 19.31 23.37
CA ALA A 57 -5.10 20.47 24.24
C ALA A 57 -4.55 20.13 25.64
N GLU A 58 -4.97 18.99 26.20
CA GLU A 58 -4.49 18.51 27.49
C GLU A 58 -3.00 18.13 27.42
N MET A 59 -2.61 17.42 26.36
CA MET A 59 -1.20 17.12 26.08
C MET A 59 -0.36 18.40 25.99
N LYS A 60 -0.81 19.41 25.27
CA LYS A 60 -0.12 20.69 25.15
C LYS A 60 0.04 21.35 26.53
N ASN A 61 -0.99 21.36 27.35
CA ASN A 61 -0.95 21.93 28.70
C ASN A 61 -0.01 21.14 29.61
N TRP A 62 -0.02 19.82 29.52
CA TRP A 62 0.89 18.96 30.27
C TRP A 62 2.35 19.21 29.87
N PHE A 63 2.67 19.28 28.56
CA PHE A 63 4.00 19.62 28.08
C PHE A 63 4.42 21.03 28.50
N SER A 64 3.50 22.01 28.48
CA SER A 64 3.81 23.36 28.93
C SER A 64 4.12 23.44 30.43
N GLY A 65 3.54 22.56 31.26
CA GLY A 65 3.84 22.45 32.69
C GLY A 65 5.22 21.86 33.01
N LEU A 66 5.83 21.14 32.06
CA LEU A 66 7.20 20.61 32.19
C LEU A 66 8.28 21.67 31.90
N ILE A 67 7.90 22.83 31.38
CA ILE A 67 8.83 23.89 31.01
C ILE A 67 9.28 24.65 32.25
N PRO A 68 10.57 24.72 32.56
CA PRO A 68 11.07 25.51 33.68
C PRO A 68 10.70 26.99 33.52
N PRO A 69 10.39 27.69 34.63
CA PRO A 69 10.09 29.11 34.59
C PRO A 69 11.29 29.89 34.03
N GLY A 70 11.04 30.74 33.04
CA GLY A 70 12.06 31.56 32.37
C GLY A 70 12.38 31.13 30.91
N HIS A 71 12.15 29.87 30.51
CA HIS A 71 12.46 29.37 29.16
C HIS A 71 11.23 29.29 28.23
N GLY A 72 10.09 29.77 28.67
CA GLY A 72 8.83 29.73 27.88
C GLY A 72 8.93 30.38 26.49
N PRO A 73 9.50 31.59 26.35
CA PRO A 73 9.62 32.25 25.04
C PRO A 73 10.50 31.47 24.05
N GLU A 74 11.64 30.94 24.51
CA GLU A 74 12.56 30.18 23.66
C GLU A 74 11.94 28.87 23.15
N LEU A 75 11.28 28.13 24.06
CA LEU A 75 10.59 26.91 23.67
C LEU A 75 9.40 27.17 22.75
N SER A 76 8.66 28.25 22.94
CA SER A 76 7.57 28.60 22.05
C SER A 76 8.06 28.90 20.62
N LEU A 77 9.20 29.57 20.50
CA LEU A 77 9.87 29.82 19.21
C LEU A 77 10.35 28.50 18.59
N LEU A 78 10.94 27.61 19.39
CA LEU A 78 11.37 26.29 18.93
C LEU A 78 10.20 25.48 18.37
N PHE A 79 9.10 25.35 19.10
CA PHE A 79 7.90 24.65 18.66
C PHE A 79 7.32 25.28 17.38
N LYS A 80 7.28 26.60 17.30
CA LYS A 80 6.82 27.31 16.10
C LYS A 80 7.70 27.01 14.89
N ASN A 81 9.02 27.00 15.07
CA ASN A 81 9.95 26.65 14.00
C ASN A 81 9.82 25.19 13.57
N ILE A 82 9.73 24.27 14.52
CA ILE A 82 9.48 22.85 14.24
C ILE A 82 8.17 22.70 13.43
N HIS A 83 7.07 23.28 13.90
CA HIS A 83 5.78 23.20 13.22
C HIS A 83 5.87 23.76 11.78
N ARG A 84 6.53 24.90 11.59
CA ARG A 84 6.73 25.50 10.27
C ARG A 84 7.53 24.59 9.34
N THR A 85 8.63 24.03 9.85
CA THR A 85 9.51 23.14 9.08
C THR A 85 8.78 21.87 8.69
N TRP A 86 8.08 21.23 9.65
CA TRP A 86 7.28 20.03 9.38
C TRP A 86 6.15 20.27 8.38
N THR A 87 5.43 21.38 8.52
CA THR A 87 4.35 21.72 7.58
C THR A 87 4.88 21.97 6.17
N ALA A 88 6.01 22.65 6.05
CA ALA A 88 6.65 22.88 4.76
C ALA A 88 7.15 21.58 4.14
N PHE A 89 7.78 20.70 4.94
CA PHE A 89 8.24 19.39 4.52
C PHE A 89 7.07 18.52 4.02
N LEU A 90 6.02 18.39 4.82
CA LEU A 90 4.85 17.56 4.46
C LEU A 90 4.16 18.06 3.19
N ARG A 91 4.03 19.38 3.02
CA ARG A 91 3.48 19.95 1.76
C ARG A 91 4.36 19.62 0.56
N GLY A 92 5.68 19.76 0.71
CA GLY A 92 6.61 19.36 -0.34
C GLY A 92 6.50 17.89 -0.68
N GLN A 93 6.42 17.03 0.34
CA GLN A 93 6.32 15.59 0.18
C GLN A 93 5.03 15.15 -0.52
N ILE A 94 3.88 15.75 -0.16
CA ILE A 94 2.61 15.47 -0.83
C ILE A 94 2.68 15.89 -2.31
N ASN A 95 3.29 17.04 -2.61
CA ASN A 95 3.47 17.45 -4.00
C ASN A 95 4.34 16.46 -4.78
N LEU A 96 5.45 15.99 -4.19
CA LEU A 96 6.31 14.97 -4.79
C LEU A 96 5.55 13.66 -5.03
N MET A 97 4.78 13.18 -4.05
CA MET A 97 3.92 12.00 -4.19
C MET A 97 3.02 12.08 -5.42
N VAL A 98 2.36 13.22 -5.61
CA VAL A 98 1.45 13.44 -6.74
C VAL A 98 2.24 13.50 -8.05
N ILE A 99 3.33 14.24 -8.09
CA ILE A 99 4.14 14.42 -9.30
C ILE A 99 4.77 13.09 -9.74
N VAL A 100 5.44 12.38 -8.83
CA VAL A 100 6.08 11.09 -9.11
C VAL A 100 5.04 10.04 -9.50
N GLY A 101 3.91 9.99 -8.78
CA GLY A 101 2.82 9.09 -9.12
C GLY A 101 2.25 9.34 -10.53
N LEU A 102 2.05 10.60 -10.90
CA LEU A 102 1.57 10.99 -12.24
C LEU A 102 2.61 10.69 -13.33
N ILE A 103 3.87 11.03 -13.10
CA ILE A 103 4.95 10.75 -14.07
C ILE A 103 5.08 9.25 -14.28
N THR A 104 5.06 8.46 -13.21
CA THR A 104 5.14 7.00 -13.29
C THR A 104 3.94 6.41 -14.01
N TRP A 105 2.73 6.87 -13.71
CA TRP A 105 1.53 6.42 -14.42
C TRP A 105 1.58 6.77 -15.90
N VAL A 106 1.74 8.05 -16.23
CA VAL A 106 1.70 8.53 -17.63
C VAL A 106 2.88 7.95 -18.41
N GLY A 107 4.10 8.06 -17.88
CA GLY A 107 5.29 7.54 -18.53
C GLY A 107 5.26 6.02 -18.72
N GLY A 108 4.85 5.29 -17.68
CA GLY A 108 4.64 3.85 -17.75
C GLY A 108 3.57 3.45 -18.78
N SER A 109 2.47 4.20 -18.86
CA SER A 109 1.41 3.97 -19.86
C SER A 109 1.91 4.22 -21.29
N VAL A 110 2.68 5.27 -21.51
CA VAL A 110 3.28 5.58 -22.83
C VAL A 110 4.28 4.50 -23.26
N LEU A 111 5.07 3.99 -22.33
CA LEU A 111 5.99 2.88 -22.58
C LEU A 111 5.27 1.53 -22.77
N GLY A 112 3.97 1.45 -22.47
CA GLY A 112 3.20 0.22 -22.56
C GLY A 112 3.45 -0.73 -21.38
N LEU A 113 3.78 -0.20 -20.21
CA LEU A 113 3.94 -1.01 -19.00
C LEU A 113 2.57 -1.49 -18.52
N PRO A 114 2.32 -2.81 -18.39
CA PRO A 114 1.09 -3.32 -17.82
C PRO A 114 0.86 -2.78 -16.42
N GLN A 115 -0.38 -2.43 -16.09
CA GLN A 115 -0.78 -1.92 -14.77
C GLN A 115 -0.06 -0.60 -14.35
N ALA A 116 0.36 0.23 -15.32
CA ALA A 116 1.07 1.48 -15.07
C ALA A 116 0.33 2.42 -14.09
N PHE A 117 -1.02 2.44 -14.14
CA PHE A 117 -1.83 3.20 -13.18
C PHE A 117 -1.60 2.76 -11.73
N PHE A 118 -1.67 1.45 -11.49
CA PHE A 118 -1.44 0.90 -10.14
C PHE A 118 0.01 1.15 -9.67
N LEU A 119 0.98 0.96 -10.56
CA LEU A 119 2.38 1.25 -10.27
C LEU A 119 2.62 2.73 -9.96
N GLY A 120 1.91 3.62 -10.65
CA GLY A 120 1.94 5.07 -10.37
C GLY A 120 1.41 5.41 -8.98
N ILE A 121 0.30 4.79 -8.55
CA ILE A 121 -0.22 4.95 -7.20
C ILE A 121 0.80 4.45 -6.17
N VAL A 122 1.34 3.26 -6.37
CA VAL A 122 2.35 2.68 -5.45
C VAL A 122 3.60 3.56 -5.40
N ALA A 123 4.10 4.04 -6.54
CA ALA A 123 5.25 4.93 -6.61
C ALA A 123 5.01 6.24 -5.84
N GLY A 124 3.85 6.88 -6.07
CA GLY A 124 3.48 8.08 -5.34
C GLY A 124 3.41 7.85 -3.82
N PHE A 125 2.77 6.78 -3.37
CA PHE A 125 2.71 6.48 -1.93
C PHE A 125 4.07 6.15 -1.32
N MET A 126 4.91 5.40 -2.03
CA MET A 126 6.25 5.05 -1.54
C MET A 126 7.17 6.27 -1.44
N GLU A 127 6.92 7.32 -2.23
CA GLU A 127 7.65 8.59 -2.15
C GLU A 127 7.50 9.28 -0.79
N LEU A 128 6.50 8.88 0.03
CA LEU A 128 6.36 9.39 1.40
C LEU A 128 7.63 9.11 2.25
N ILE A 129 8.38 8.09 1.90
CA ILE A 129 9.64 7.74 2.57
C ILE A 129 10.80 8.23 1.69
N PRO A 130 11.47 9.35 2.07
CA PRO A 130 12.59 9.88 1.29
C PRO A 130 13.68 8.82 1.04
N ASN A 131 14.25 8.81 -0.15
CA ASN A 131 15.29 7.89 -0.63
C ASN A 131 14.83 6.43 -0.89
N VAL A 132 13.69 6.00 -0.37
CA VAL A 132 13.15 4.65 -0.59
C VAL A 132 12.08 4.67 -1.68
N GLY A 133 11.39 5.82 -1.80
CA GLY A 133 10.28 6.04 -2.73
C GLY A 133 10.57 5.65 -4.17
N PRO A 134 11.66 6.07 -4.80
CA PRO A 134 11.95 5.73 -6.21
C PRO A 134 12.35 4.27 -6.40
N VAL A 135 13.01 3.65 -5.43
CA VAL A 135 13.61 2.30 -5.57
C VAL A 135 12.57 1.19 -5.38
N LEU A 136 11.71 1.31 -4.38
CA LEU A 136 10.75 0.26 -4.02
C LEU A 136 9.74 -0.05 -5.14
N PRO A 137 9.12 0.94 -5.81
CA PRO A 137 8.20 0.69 -6.92
C PRO A 137 8.91 0.20 -8.19
N ALA A 138 10.19 0.49 -8.37
CA ALA A 138 10.95 0.01 -9.50
C ALA A 138 11.06 -1.52 -9.51
N ILE A 139 11.15 -2.15 -8.32
CA ILE A 139 11.26 -3.61 -8.22
C ILE A 139 10.07 -4.31 -8.89
N PRO A 140 8.80 -4.13 -8.45
CA PRO A 140 7.66 -4.76 -9.11
C PRO A 140 7.49 -4.31 -10.57
N ALA A 141 7.83 -3.06 -10.93
CA ALA A 141 7.74 -2.59 -12.29
C ALA A 141 8.69 -3.35 -13.23
N VAL A 142 9.93 -3.58 -12.80
CA VAL A 142 10.92 -4.36 -13.57
C VAL A 142 10.50 -5.83 -13.68
N PHE A 143 9.97 -6.42 -12.63
CA PHE A 143 9.42 -7.79 -12.69
C PHE A 143 8.27 -7.88 -13.71
N ILE A 144 7.31 -6.94 -13.67
CA ILE A 144 6.20 -6.90 -14.63
C ILE A 144 6.74 -6.73 -16.06
N ALA A 145 7.71 -5.85 -16.26
CA ALA A 145 8.34 -5.64 -17.57
C ALA A 145 9.04 -6.91 -18.09
N LEU A 146 9.70 -7.66 -17.21
CA LEU A 146 10.44 -8.87 -17.55
C LEU A 146 9.51 -10.03 -17.95
N PHE A 147 8.39 -10.21 -17.21
CA PHE A 147 7.49 -11.34 -17.45
C PHE A 147 6.42 -11.05 -18.50
N PHE A 148 5.91 -9.84 -18.56
CA PHE A 148 4.79 -9.48 -19.43
C PHE A 148 5.21 -8.66 -20.65
N GLY A 149 6.40 -8.04 -20.64
CA GLY A 149 6.85 -7.18 -21.72
C GLY A 149 6.08 -5.87 -21.85
N SER A 150 6.24 -5.20 -22.98
CA SER A 150 5.46 -4.00 -23.33
C SER A 150 4.20 -4.36 -24.12
N THR A 151 3.10 -3.66 -23.84
CA THR A 151 1.86 -3.79 -24.63
C THR A 151 1.89 -2.98 -25.92
N HIS A 152 2.81 -2.01 -26.06
CA HIS A 152 2.86 -1.08 -27.18
C HIS A 152 4.12 -1.23 -28.02
N LEU A 153 5.25 -1.58 -27.42
CA LEU A 153 6.54 -1.61 -28.08
C LEU A 153 6.89 -3.05 -28.52
N PRO A 154 7.25 -3.27 -29.79
CA PRO A 154 7.68 -4.59 -30.28
C PRO A 154 9.15 -4.88 -29.88
N VAL A 155 9.46 -4.82 -28.58
CA VAL A 155 10.81 -5.05 -28.04
C VAL A 155 10.82 -6.30 -27.17
N GLY A 156 11.97 -6.96 -27.10
CA GLY A 156 12.13 -8.12 -26.22
C GLY A 156 11.99 -7.76 -24.73
N HIS A 157 11.54 -8.71 -23.93
CA HIS A 157 11.28 -8.50 -22.49
C HIS A 157 12.48 -7.95 -21.73
N LEU A 158 13.70 -8.43 -22.04
CA LEU A 158 14.94 -7.94 -21.43
C LEU A 158 15.21 -6.48 -21.79
N THR A 159 15.08 -6.11 -23.07
CA THR A 159 15.26 -4.73 -23.52
C THR A 159 14.24 -3.80 -22.87
N PHE A 160 13.00 -4.25 -22.76
CA PHE A 160 11.94 -3.49 -22.10
C PHE A 160 12.23 -3.30 -20.59
N SER A 161 12.71 -4.34 -19.91
CA SER A 161 13.09 -4.24 -18.49
C SER A 161 14.21 -3.23 -18.26
N VAL A 162 15.22 -3.20 -19.12
CA VAL A 162 16.30 -2.20 -19.07
C VAL A 162 15.73 -0.79 -19.25
N LEU A 163 14.81 -0.61 -20.20
CA LEU A 163 14.15 0.66 -20.44
C LEU A 163 13.34 1.13 -19.23
N ILE A 164 12.66 0.24 -18.52
CA ILE A 164 11.96 0.54 -17.27
C ILE A 164 12.92 0.90 -16.13
N ILE A 165 14.06 0.22 -16.02
CA ILE A 165 15.10 0.59 -15.05
C ILE A 165 15.60 2.02 -15.30
N VAL A 166 15.90 2.35 -16.56
CA VAL A 166 16.33 3.70 -16.94
C VAL A 166 15.23 4.72 -16.64
N PHE A 167 13.97 4.41 -16.95
CA PHE A 167 12.85 5.27 -16.66
C PHE A 167 12.73 5.58 -15.16
N TYR A 168 12.78 4.55 -14.30
CA TYR A 168 12.70 4.73 -12.84
C TYR A 168 13.94 5.40 -12.22
N THR A 169 15.09 5.36 -12.88
CA THR A 169 16.28 6.10 -12.45
C THR A 169 16.22 7.59 -12.82
N LEU A 170 15.38 7.95 -13.80
CA LEU A 170 15.18 9.34 -14.23
C LEU A 170 14.02 10.03 -13.48
N VAL A 171 13.09 9.26 -12.95
CA VAL A 171 11.94 9.74 -12.16
C VAL A 171 12.34 9.93 -10.71
#